data_d65f4160c3dbd20113f0b03faa6dbafc
#
_entry.id   d65f4160c3dbd20113f0b03faa6dbafc
#
_cell.length_a   1.000
_cell.length_b   1.000
_cell.length_c   1.000
_cell.angle_alpha   90.00
_cell.angle_beta   90.00
_cell.angle_gamma   90.00
#
_symmetry.space_group_name_H-M   'P 1'
#
loop_
_entity.id
_entity.type
_entity.pdbx_description
1 polymer ?
#
loop_
_entity_poly.entity_id
_entity_poly.type
_entity_poly.pdbx_seq_one_letter_code
_entity_poly.pdbx_strand_id
1 'polypeptide(L)'
;MCVKRTDYCSSKNANSLKQQNYESYPKTMRVIADLHIHSRYSRATSQKMSIEEIARFARIKGLNLVGTGDFTHPKWLKEIQENLTFEPDTGLYKVAKNPELPVYFMTTTEVSTIFNFENDTKKIHHVILTPNIETAIQINDRLVKYGDLASDGRPTLNLDAPHLVEEIMQVSHENMIFPAHAWTPWFSIFGAFSGFNSIKECYQDMTRHIHALETGLSSDPPMNWRLSKLDKFTLVSNSDSHSFWPWRLGREANVFYLEKPSYREIVNAIRLKDKEKFKFTIETDPSYGKYHWTGHRNCHVALSSQDAIKLGNVCPVCRRKLTKGVEQRVEELADRPAGFKPKDAIDFVHLLPLSEVIATALNVNSPSVQQVWNIYNRLTEKFGNEYNVLLDASKEAMSHVTDEKIAEAIVRVREDRIKVVPGYDGVYGQPIIFDESAKEKLVSQRVQQLNLTDFM
;
A
#
# COMPACT_ATOMS: atom_id res chain seq x y z
N MET A 1 -56.02 -3.91 -5.47
CA MET A 1 -54.90 -4.76 -4.99
C MET A 1 -53.63 -3.97 -5.14
N CYS A 2 -53.06 -3.60 -4.00
CA CYS A 2 -51.94 -2.64 -3.91
C CYS A 2 -50.64 -3.39 -3.89
N VAL A 3 -49.76 -3.21 -4.88
CA VAL A 3 -48.41 -3.79 -4.87
C VAL A 3 -47.49 -2.79 -4.21
N LYS A 4 -46.92 -3.18 -3.06
CA LYS A 4 -45.96 -2.42 -2.29
C LYS A 4 -44.61 -2.40 -3.02
N ARG A 5 -44.10 -1.20 -3.31
CA ARG A 5 -42.69 -0.95 -3.65
C ARG A 5 -41.83 -1.19 -2.42
N THR A 6 -40.82 -2.00 -2.54
CA THR A 6 -39.75 -2.15 -1.56
C THR A 6 -38.70 -1.09 -1.83
N ASP A 7 -38.59 -0.15 -0.89
CA ASP A 7 -37.56 0.89 -0.90
C ASP A 7 -36.18 0.28 -0.63
N TYR A 8 -35.26 0.61 -1.52
CA TYR A 8 -33.82 0.34 -1.38
C TYR A 8 -33.29 1.27 -0.29
N CYS A 9 -32.91 0.70 0.85
CA CYS A 9 -32.29 1.42 1.94
C CYS A 9 -30.85 1.80 1.53
N SER A 10 -30.67 3.08 1.16
CA SER A 10 -29.36 3.67 0.93
C SER A 10 -28.61 3.73 2.26
N SER A 11 -27.44 3.10 2.32
CA SER A 11 -26.54 3.11 3.46
C SER A 11 -26.03 4.52 3.77
N LYS A 12 -26.68 5.20 4.69
CA LYS A 12 -26.23 6.45 5.32
C LYS A 12 -25.21 6.13 6.43
N ASN A 13 -24.02 5.69 6.10
CA ASN A 13 -22.95 5.45 7.09
C ASN A 13 -21.63 6.16 6.81
N ALA A 14 -21.53 6.98 5.76
CA ALA A 14 -20.32 7.77 5.50
C ALA A 14 -20.20 9.07 6.33
N ASN A 15 -21.25 9.44 7.08
CA ASN A 15 -21.29 10.73 7.78
C ASN A 15 -21.00 10.69 9.29
N SER A 16 -20.59 9.55 9.87
CA SER A 16 -20.34 9.47 11.32
C SER A 16 -18.89 9.77 11.73
N LEU A 17 -17.96 9.99 10.81
CA LEU A 17 -16.61 10.47 11.14
C LEU A 17 -16.53 11.99 11.35
N LYS A 18 -17.63 12.71 11.14
CA LYS A 18 -17.74 14.14 11.44
C LYS A 18 -18.17 14.32 12.90
N GLN A 19 -17.22 14.67 13.76
CA GLN A 19 -17.42 15.07 15.17
C GLN A 19 -17.65 13.91 16.17
N GLN A 20 -16.69 13.03 16.32
CA GLN A 20 -16.46 12.45 17.64
C GLN A 20 -15.65 13.46 18.46
N ASN A 21 -16.23 13.92 19.58
CA ASN A 21 -15.61 14.81 20.54
C ASN A 21 -14.27 14.25 21.02
N TYR A 22 -13.17 14.92 20.65
CA TYR A 22 -11.80 14.58 21.04
C TYR A 22 -11.44 15.11 22.44
N GLU A 23 -12.41 15.28 23.33
CA GLU A 23 -12.21 16.00 24.59
C GLU A 23 -11.65 15.17 25.76
N SER A 24 -11.23 13.92 25.61
CA SER A 24 -10.76 13.15 26.79
C SER A 24 -9.59 12.18 26.54
N TYR A 25 -8.85 12.27 25.45
CA TYR A 25 -7.65 11.43 25.28
C TYR A 25 -6.39 12.13 25.83
N PRO A 26 -5.49 11.39 26.52
CA PRO A 26 -4.16 11.90 26.85
C PRO A 26 -3.50 12.41 25.58
N LYS A 27 -2.55 13.36 25.69
CA LYS A 27 -1.86 14.06 24.59
C LYS A 27 -1.27 13.11 23.52
N THR A 28 -2.12 12.40 22.77
CA THR A 28 -1.70 11.56 21.66
C THR A 28 -1.54 12.40 20.40
N MET A 29 -0.49 12.12 19.63
CA MET A 29 -0.27 12.72 18.33
C MET A 29 -0.58 11.72 17.20
N ARG A 30 -1.02 12.22 16.05
CA ARG A 30 -1.15 11.43 14.84
C ARG A 30 0.25 11.09 14.31
N VAL A 31 0.55 9.82 14.15
CA VAL A 31 1.77 9.28 13.57
C VAL A 31 1.42 8.57 12.28
N ILE A 32 1.90 9.07 11.15
CA ILE A 32 1.70 8.47 9.84
C ILE A 32 2.99 7.77 9.43
N ALA A 33 2.91 6.47 9.14
CA ALA A 33 4.06 5.61 8.91
C ALA A 33 3.97 4.87 7.57
N ASP A 34 5.04 4.95 6.78
CA ASP A 34 5.28 4.12 5.59
C ASP A 34 6.50 3.24 5.88
N LEU A 35 6.26 1.94 6.13
CA LEU A 35 7.27 1.02 6.66
C LEU A 35 7.91 0.13 5.59
N HIS A 36 7.49 0.26 4.32
CA HIS A 36 8.02 -0.53 3.21
C HIS A 36 8.37 0.38 2.04
N ILE A 37 9.65 0.70 1.94
CA ILE A 37 10.26 1.45 0.84
C ILE A 37 11.56 0.78 0.41
N HIS A 38 12.13 1.23 -0.71
CA HIS A 38 13.40 0.75 -1.23
C HIS A 38 14.48 1.83 -1.29
N SER A 39 15.74 1.41 -1.24
CA SER A 39 16.89 2.28 -1.40
C SER A 39 17.36 2.35 -2.85
N ARG A 40 18.35 3.19 -3.12
CA ARG A 40 19.02 3.28 -4.44
C ARG A 40 19.69 1.99 -4.91
N TYR A 41 19.82 1.00 -4.03
CA TYR A 41 20.45 -0.29 -4.33
C TYR A 41 19.44 -1.36 -4.79
N SER A 42 18.14 -1.08 -4.71
CA SER A 42 17.11 -1.93 -5.29
C SER A 42 16.91 -1.66 -6.76
N ARG A 43 16.56 -2.72 -7.52
CA ARG A 43 16.25 -2.61 -8.96
C ARG A 43 15.10 -1.64 -9.20
N ALA A 44 15.20 -0.93 -10.32
CA ALA A 44 14.22 0.05 -10.77
C ALA A 44 13.98 1.22 -9.79
N THR A 45 14.86 1.42 -8.82
CA THR A 45 14.80 2.50 -7.84
C THR A 45 15.62 3.70 -8.27
N SER A 46 15.17 4.90 -7.92
CA SER A 46 15.88 6.15 -8.20
C SER A 46 17.26 6.17 -7.53
N GLN A 47 18.30 6.48 -8.29
CA GLN A 47 19.67 6.63 -7.76
C GLN A 47 19.80 7.77 -6.74
N LYS A 48 18.83 8.67 -6.68
CA LYS A 48 18.75 9.75 -5.68
C LYS A 48 18.04 9.35 -4.39
N MET A 49 17.65 8.08 -4.24
CA MET A 49 16.97 7.56 -3.04
C MET A 49 17.98 7.44 -1.89
N SER A 50 18.32 8.57 -1.25
CA SER A 50 19.21 8.69 -0.08
C SER A 50 18.40 8.97 1.19
N ILE A 51 18.99 8.75 2.36
CA ILE A 51 18.37 9.04 3.66
C ILE A 51 17.88 10.50 3.72
N GLU A 52 18.71 11.46 3.28
CA GLU A 52 18.35 12.88 3.31
C GLU A 52 17.16 13.20 2.38
N GLU A 53 17.15 12.65 1.15
CA GLU A 53 16.05 12.90 0.21
C GLU A 53 14.76 12.22 0.68
N ILE A 54 14.83 11.00 1.21
CA ILE A 54 13.70 10.31 1.82
C ILE A 54 13.13 11.17 2.97
N ALA A 55 13.96 11.63 3.89
CA ALA A 55 13.53 12.45 5.03
C ALA A 55 12.89 13.77 4.58
N ARG A 56 13.50 14.44 3.59
CA ARG A 56 13.00 15.71 3.04
C ARG A 56 11.60 15.54 2.46
N PHE A 57 11.39 14.52 1.63
CA PHE A 57 10.10 14.30 1.00
C PHE A 57 9.07 13.65 1.94
N ALA A 58 9.50 12.84 2.91
CA ALA A 58 8.65 12.35 3.98
C ALA A 58 8.02 13.50 4.78
N ARG A 59 8.82 14.54 5.12
CA ARG A 59 8.31 15.75 5.76
C ARG A 59 7.26 16.46 4.90
N ILE A 60 7.54 16.67 3.60
CA ILE A 60 6.61 17.34 2.68
C ILE A 60 5.32 16.52 2.53
N LYS A 61 5.42 15.21 2.49
CA LYS A 61 4.29 14.29 2.46
C LYS A 61 3.47 14.34 3.75
N GLY A 62 4.12 14.50 4.90
CA GLY A 62 3.52 14.46 6.22
C GLY A 62 3.71 13.11 6.93
N LEU A 63 4.69 12.31 6.50
CA LEU A 63 5.12 11.11 7.20
C LEU A 63 5.92 11.47 8.44
N ASN A 64 5.59 10.88 9.57
CA ASN A 64 6.32 11.00 10.83
C ASN A 64 7.34 9.88 11.00
N LEU A 65 7.08 8.74 10.34
CA LEU A 65 7.91 7.55 10.41
C LEU A 65 8.04 6.91 9.03
N VAL A 66 9.27 6.53 8.67
CA VAL A 66 9.56 5.83 7.41
C VAL A 66 10.44 4.61 7.71
N GLY A 67 10.20 3.51 7.03
CA GLY A 67 11.15 2.39 6.99
C GLY A 67 12.44 2.80 6.30
N THR A 68 13.59 2.25 6.75
CA THR A 68 14.85 2.49 6.02
C THR A 68 14.84 1.80 4.65
N GLY A 69 14.09 0.70 4.53
CA GLY A 69 14.24 -0.24 3.43
C GLY A 69 15.62 -0.91 3.42
N ASP A 70 15.73 -2.00 2.73
CA ASP A 70 16.94 -2.62 2.21
C ASP A 70 18.14 -2.78 3.17
N PHE A 71 17.92 -2.88 4.51
CA PHE A 71 19.04 -3.04 5.45
C PHE A 71 19.90 -4.29 5.19
N THR A 72 19.39 -5.23 4.41
CA THR A 72 20.13 -6.41 3.97
C THR A 72 21.28 -6.08 3.04
N HIS A 73 21.18 -4.99 2.25
CA HIS A 73 22.24 -4.60 1.33
C HIS A 73 23.41 -3.92 2.06
N PRO A 74 24.65 -4.46 1.99
CA PRO A 74 25.78 -4.03 2.86
C PRO A 74 26.16 -2.56 2.68
N LYS A 75 26.09 -2.02 1.45
CA LYS A 75 26.38 -0.59 1.20
C LYS A 75 25.28 0.31 1.75
N TRP A 76 24.02 -0.12 1.67
CA TRP A 76 22.91 0.65 2.23
C TRP A 76 22.94 0.63 3.75
N LEU A 77 23.20 -0.52 4.37
CA LEU A 77 23.33 -0.62 5.82
C LEU A 77 24.44 0.31 6.35
N LYS A 78 25.55 0.42 5.62
CA LYS A 78 26.61 1.38 5.95
C LYS A 78 26.11 2.84 5.85
N GLU A 79 25.37 3.19 4.79
CA GLU A 79 24.76 4.53 4.67
C GLU A 79 23.75 4.82 5.80
N ILE A 80 22.95 3.82 6.22
CA ILE A 80 22.06 3.92 7.38
C ILE A 80 22.87 4.26 8.65
N GLN A 81 23.94 3.53 8.93
CA GLN A 81 24.83 3.75 10.09
C GLN A 81 25.51 5.13 10.08
N GLU A 82 25.89 5.63 8.91
CA GLU A 82 26.59 6.91 8.77
C GLU A 82 25.64 8.13 8.84
N ASN A 83 24.35 7.96 8.47
CA ASN A 83 23.42 9.09 8.32
C ASN A 83 22.28 9.10 9.33
N LEU A 84 22.11 8.05 10.14
CA LEU A 84 21.07 7.99 11.15
C LEU A 84 21.66 7.87 12.56
N THR A 85 21.02 8.54 13.53
CA THR A 85 21.36 8.48 14.95
C THR A 85 20.22 7.83 15.71
N PHE A 86 20.53 6.86 16.57
CA PHE A 86 19.56 6.15 17.40
C PHE A 86 19.01 7.03 18.51
N GLU A 87 17.71 7.01 18.72
CA GLU A 87 16.97 7.69 19.78
C GLU A 87 16.50 6.65 20.81
N PRO A 88 17.19 6.48 21.94
CA PRO A 88 16.88 5.40 22.90
C PRO A 88 15.46 5.44 23.44
N ASP A 89 14.90 6.65 23.64
CA ASP A 89 13.55 6.83 24.19
C ASP A 89 12.43 6.34 23.29
N THR A 90 12.70 6.23 21.99
CA THR A 90 11.73 5.82 20.97
C THR A 90 12.06 4.46 20.37
N GLY A 91 13.32 4.03 20.43
CA GLY A 91 13.81 2.88 19.69
C GLY A 91 13.78 3.09 18.17
N LEU A 92 13.86 4.34 17.74
CA LEU A 92 13.83 4.76 16.33
C LEU A 92 15.09 5.58 16.01
N TYR A 93 15.23 6.01 14.77
CA TYR A 93 16.38 6.77 14.31
C TYR A 93 15.96 8.14 13.77
N LYS A 94 16.85 9.11 13.88
CA LYS A 94 16.74 10.44 13.26
C LYS A 94 17.89 10.70 12.31
N VAL A 95 17.70 11.61 11.37
CA VAL A 95 18.77 12.05 10.47
C VAL A 95 19.87 12.74 11.27
N ALA A 96 21.08 12.20 11.25
CA ALA A 96 22.22 12.68 12.07
C ALA A 96 22.56 14.16 11.82
N LYS A 97 22.53 14.59 10.56
CA LYS A 97 22.84 15.98 10.15
C LYS A 97 21.70 16.98 10.40
N ASN A 98 20.48 16.50 10.61
CA ASN A 98 19.30 17.34 10.84
C ASN A 98 18.30 16.65 11.78
N PRO A 99 18.64 16.52 13.08
CA PRO A 99 17.82 15.83 14.07
C PRO A 99 16.49 16.56 14.37
N GLU A 100 16.38 17.84 14.00
CA GLU A 100 15.16 18.64 14.18
C GLU A 100 14.06 18.30 13.16
N LEU A 101 14.38 17.59 12.08
CA LEU A 101 13.36 17.10 11.18
C LEU A 101 12.38 16.19 11.93
N PRO A 102 11.06 16.42 11.83
CA PRO A 102 10.04 15.63 12.52
C PRO A 102 9.77 14.30 11.81
N VAL A 103 10.82 13.63 11.34
CA VAL A 103 10.76 12.35 10.64
C VAL A 103 11.68 11.38 11.35
N TYR A 104 11.12 10.25 11.75
CA TYR A 104 11.84 9.12 12.31
C TYR A 104 12.05 8.03 11.27
N PHE A 105 13.04 7.20 11.48
CA PHE A 105 13.30 6.00 10.69
C PHE A 105 13.20 4.74 11.56
N MET A 106 12.61 3.69 11.00
CA MET A 106 12.59 2.33 11.55
C MET A 106 13.44 1.43 10.66
N THR A 107 14.28 0.59 11.24
CA THR A 107 15.10 -0.36 10.48
C THR A 107 14.22 -1.42 9.83
N THR A 108 14.11 -1.41 8.50
CA THR A 108 13.26 -2.32 7.72
C THR A 108 13.97 -2.85 6.48
N THR A 109 13.51 -3.96 5.95
CA THR A 109 13.93 -4.51 4.65
C THR A 109 12.83 -5.36 4.04
N GLU A 110 12.88 -5.54 2.72
CA GLU A 110 12.16 -6.59 2.02
C GLU A 110 13.14 -7.66 1.54
N VAL A 111 12.74 -8.93 1.61
CA VAL A 111 13.48 -10.05 1.04
C VAL A 111 12.55 -10.91 0.18
N SER A 112 13.11 -11.54 -0.85
CA SER A 112 12.40 -12.47 -1.72
C SER A 112 12.79 -13.91 -1.39
N THR A 113 11.82 -14.80 -1.15
CA THR A 113 12.06 -16.24 -1.09
C THR A 113 11.58 -16.91 -2.36
N ILE A 114 12.39 -17.83 -2.92
CA ILE A 114 12.04 -18.67 -4.06
C ILE A 114 12.34 -20.11 -3.65
N PHE A 115 11.31 -20.95 -3.65
CA PHE A 115 11.43 -22.34 -3.22
C PHE A 115 10.39 -23.22 -3.89
N ASN A 116 10.63 -24.52 -3.91
CA ASN A 116 9.67 -25.50 -4.40
C ASN A 116 8.75 -25.97 -3.27
N PHE A 117 7.46 -25.95 -3.52
CA PHE A 117 6.44 -26.48 -2.62
C PHE A 117 5.53 -27.40 -3.45
N GLU A 118 5.46 -28.69 -3.07
CA GLU A 118 4.85 -29.73 -3.89
C GLU A 118 5.45 -29.76 -5.32
N ASN A 119 4.65 -29.48 -6.35
CA ASN A 119 5.07 -29.48 -7.74
C ASN A 119 5.24 -28.08 -8.33
N ASP A 120 5.14 -27.02 -7.49
CA ASP A 120 5.16 -25.63 -7.94
C ASP A 120 6.34 -24.84 -7.35
N THR A 121 6.87 -23.91 -8.13
CA THR A 121 7.80 -22.90 -7.60
C THR A 121 7.04 -21.74 -7.00
N LYS A 122 7.19 -21.55 -5.69
CA LYS A 122 6.61 -20.43 -4.93
C LYS A 122 7.60 -19.29 -4.84
N LYS A 123 7.06 -18.05 -4.91
CA LYS A 123 7.85 -16.81 -4.87
C LYS A 123 7.12 -15.82 -4.00
N ILE A 124 7.70 -15.47 -2.87
CA ILE A 124 7.06 -14.63 -1.87
C ILE A 124 8.03 -13.53 -1.44
N HIS A 125 7.53 -12.32 -1.35
CA HIS A 125 8.22 -11.21 -0.71
C HIS A 125 7.79 -11.05 0.75
N HIS A 126 8.73 -10.70 1.61
CA HIS A 126 8.52 -10.54 3.04
C HIS A 126 9.13 -9.23 3.50
N VAL A 127 8.35 -8.43 4.22
CA VAL A 127 8.85 -7.25 4.94
C VAL A 127 9.29 -7.66 6.33
N ILE A 128 10.45 -7.18 6.75
CA ILE A 128 11.03 -7.42 8.06
C ILE A 128 11.27 -6.07 8.75
N LEU A 129 10.76 -5.93 9.98
CA LEU A 129 11.00 -4.78 10.85
C LEU A 129 11.90 -5.25 12.01
N THR A 130 12.92 -4.46 12.36
CA THR A 130 13.84 -4.77 13.47
C THR A 130 13.94 -3.62 14.46
N PRO A 131 14.19 -3.89 15.75
CA PRO A 131 14.26 -2.85 16.77
C PRO A 131 15.47 -1.92 16.63
N ASN A 132 16.54 -2.38 16.01
CA ASN A 132 17.77 -1.59 15.84
C ASN A 132 18.69 -2.17 14.76
N ILE A 133 19.73 -1.42 14.42
CA ILE A 133 20.75 -1.80 13.42
C ILE A 133 21.55 -3.04 13.85
N GLU A 134 21.84 -3.22 15.14
CA GLU A 134 22.57 -4.37 15.66
C GLU A 134 21.80 -5.67 15.38
N THR A 135 20.49 -5.66 15.55
CA THR A 135 19.61 -6.77 15.19
C THR A 135 19.60 -7.00 13.67
N ALA A 136 19.58 -5.93 12.86
CA ALA A 136 19.67 -6.03 11.41
C ALA A 136 20.98 -6.69 10.95
N ILE A 137 22.12 -6.34 11.57
CA ILE A 137 23.43 -6.97 11.29
C ILE A 137 23.37 -8.48 11.60
N GLN A 138 22.86 -8.87 12.76
CA GLN A 138 22.73 -10.28 13.13
C GLN A 138 21.82 -11.07 12.16
N ILE A 139 20.75 -10.43 11.66
CA ILE A 139 19.91 -11.03 10.61
C ILE A 139 20.71 -11.22 9.34
N ASN A 140 21.49 -10.23 8.90
CA ASN A 140 22.31 -10.33 7.69
C ASN A 140 23.35 -11.46 7.80
N ASP A 141 23.99 -11.62 8.97
CA ASP A 141 24.95 -12.71 9.24
C ASP A 141 24.29 -14.10 9.09
N ARG A 142 22.99 -14.20 9.38
CA ARG A 142 22.23 -15.44 9.18
C ARG A 142 21.77 -15.64 7.75
N LEU A 143 21.35 -14.57 7.07
CA LEU A 143 20.76 -14.67 5.74
C LEU A 143 21.78 -14.81 4.61
N VAL A 144 23.03 -14.36 4.80
CA VAL A 144 24.09 -14.39 3.77
C VAL A 144 24.37 -15.81 3.24
N LYS A 145 24.10 -16.85 4.04
CA LYS A 145 24.27 -18.26 3.61
C LYS A 145 23.22 -18.73 2.60
N TYR A 146 22.12 -17.98 2.45
CA TYR A 146 21.00 -18.33 1.56
C TYR A 146 20.98 -17.52 0.26
N GLY A 147 21.78 -16.47 0.14
CA GLY A 147 21.85 -15.66 -1.06
C GLY A 147 22.83 -14.50 -0.98
N ASP A 148 23.12 -13.90 -2.12
CA ASP A 148 23.99 -12.71 -2.17
C ASP A 148 23.19 -11.45 -1.81
N LEU A 149 23.38 -10.96 -0.58
CA LEU A 149 22.73 -9.77 -0.06
C LEU A 149 23.18 -8.47 -0.76
N ALA A 150 24.30 -8.49 -1.47
CA ALA A 150 24.79 -7.32 -2.21
C ALA A 150 24.27 -7.24 -3.66
N SER A 151 23.53 -8.24 -4.12
CA SER A 151 23.04 -8.31 -5.50
C SER A 151 21.86 -7.35 -5.79
N ASP A 152 21.07 -7.03 -4.75
CA ASP A 152 19.88 -6.18 -4.84
C ASP A 152 19.50 -5.69 -3.43
N GLY A 153 18.90 -4.52 -3.28
CA GLY A 153 18.32 -4.06 -2.00
C GLY A 153 17.29 -5.04 -1.44
N ARG A 154 16.56 -5.73 -2.33
CA ARG A 154 15.67 -6.85 -2.04
C ARG A 154 16.30 -8.17 -2.51
N PRO A 155 17.19 -8.79 -1.74
CA PRO A 155 17.89 -9.99 -2.16
C PRO A 155 16.93 -11.18 -2.31
N THR A 156 17.26 -12.05 -3.27
CA THR A 156 16.59 -13.34 -3.40
C THR A 156 17.31 -14.39 -2.57
N LEU A 157 16.56 -15.05 -1.70
CA LEU A 157 17.05 -16.05 -0.76
C LEU A 157 16.55 -17.44 -1.16
N ASN A 158 17.44 -18.41 -1.17
CA ASN A 158 17.13 -19.81 -1.46
C ASN A 158 16.79 -20.58 -0.18
N LEU A 159 15.65 -20.20 0.42
CA LEU A 159 15.04 -20.92 1.55
C LEU A 159 13.52 -20.74 1.46
N ASP A 160 12.78 -21.60 2.14
CA ASP A 160 11.32 -21.47 2.21
C ASP A 160 10.87 -20.44 3.25
N ALA A 161 9.60 -20.08 3.20
CA ALA A 161 9.03 -19.06 4.07
C ALA A 161 9.07 -19.45 5.58
N PRO A 162 8.78 -20.70 6.00
CA PRO A 162 8.92 -21.10 7.40
C PRO A 162 10.34 -20.94 7.94
N HIS A 163 11.36 -21.39 7.21
CA HIS A 163 12.74 -21.25 7.61
C HIS A 163 13.19 -19.78 7.69
N LEU A 164 12.72 -18.93 6.77
CA LEU A 164 12.99 -17.49 6.87
C LEU A 164 12.46 -16.93 8.20
N VAL A 165 11.20 -17.24 8.56
CA VAL A 165 10.62 -16.78 9.82
C VAL A 165 11.41 -17.30 11.01
N GLU A 166 11.84 -18.57 11.01
CA GLU A 166 12.66 -19.16 12.06
C GLU A 166 13.97 -18.42 12.22
N GLU A 167 14.72 -18.17 11.13
CA GLU A 167 15.99 -17.41 11.15
C GLU A 167 15.83 -16.01 11.76
N ILE A 168 14.76 -15.30 11.39
CA ILE A 168 14.48 -13.96 11.89
C ILE A 168 14.11 -13.98 13.39
N MET A 169 13.24 -14.92 13.80
CA MET A 169 12.76 -15.00 15.19
C MET A 169 13.84 -15.54 16.16
N GLN A 170 14.82 -16.32 15.70
CA GLN A 170 15.97 -16.75 16.49
C GLN A 170 16.93 -15.60 16.82
N VAL A 171 16.96 -14.53 16.03
CA VAL A 171 17.73 -13.32 16.35
C VAL A 171 17.05 -12.53 17.46
N SER A 172 15.77 -12.22 17.29
CA SER A 172 15.01 -11.49 18.31
C SER A 172 13.51 -11.71 18.13
N HIS A 173 12.80 -11.96 19.23
CA HIS A 173 11.33 -11.98 19.25
C HIS A 173 10.70 -10.59 19.13
N GLU A 174 11.47 -9.52 19.21
CA GLU A 174 11.02 -8.16 18.95
C GLU A 174 10.88 -7.89 17.43
N ASN A 175 11.56 -8.66 16.59
CA ASN A 175 11.41 -8.59 15.14
C ASN A 175 9.97 -8.85 14.72
N MET A 176 9.56 -8.21 13.65
CA MET A 176 8.28 -8.46 13.00
C MET A 176 8.52 -8.81 11.54
N ILE A 177 7.83 -9.84 11.07
CA ILE A 177 7.85 -10.27 9.67
C ILE A 177 6.44 -10.48 9.18
N PHE A 178 6.15 -10.05 7.95
CA PHE A 178 4.86 -10.27 7.30
C PHE A 178 5.01 -10.33 5.76
N PRO A 179 4.07 -11.00 5.05
CA PRO A 179 4.09 -11.02 3.59
C PRO A 179 3.82 -9.62 3.03
N ALA A 180 4.66 -9.21 2.08
CA ALA A 180 4.53 -7.96 1.34
C ALA A 180 3.41 -8.05 0.29
N HIS A 181 2.75 -6.91 -0.02
CA HIS A 181 1.79 -6.73 -1.12
C HIS A 181 1.05 -8.02 -1.51
N ALA A 182 0.25 -8.55 -0.57
CA ALA A 182 -0.24 -9.92 -0.51
C ALA A 182 -0.91 -10.48 -1.78
N TRP A 183 -1.37 -9.62 -2.71
CA TRP A 183 -2.18 -10.01 -3.86
C TRP A 183 -1.57 -9.73 -5.24
N THR A 184 -0.37 -9.17 -5.33
CA THR A 184 0.25 -9.02 -6.66
C THR A 184 0.34 -10.38 -7.36
N PRO A 185 0.15 -10.47 -8.70
CA PRO A 185 0.09 -11.77 -9.39
C PRO A 185 1.33 -12.64 -9.22
N TRP A 186 2.50 -12.02 -9.01
CA TRP A 186 3.79 -12.67 -8.77
C TRP A 186 4.41 -12.18 -7.47
N PHE A 187 5.25 -13.00 -6.86
CA PHE A 187 6.03 -12.67 -5.66
C PHE A 187 5.17 -12.25 -4.44
N SER A 188 3.97 -12.80 -4.32
CA SER A 188 3.10 -12.51 -3.20
C SER A 188 2.36 -13.76 -2.70
N ILE A 189 1.92 -13.71 -1.44
CA ILE A 189 1.36 -14.89 -0.77
C ILE A 189 0.08 -15.42 -1.42
N PHE A 190 -0.78 -14.54 -1.97
CA PHE A 190 -2.00 -14.93 -2.68
C PHE A 190 -1.92 -14.75 -4.19
N GLY A 191 -0.73 -14.48 -4.71
CA GLY A 191 -0.51 -14.26 -6.13
C GLY A 191 -0.99 -15.40 -7.01
N ALA A 192 -1.66 -15.07 -8.10
CA ALA A 192 -2.29 -16.07 -9.00
C ALA A 192 -1.28 -17.01 -9.67
N PHE A 193 -0.01 -16.62 -9.77
CA PHE A 193 1.03 -17.36 -10.51
C PHE A 193 2.12 -17.99 -9.63
N SER A 194 2.30 -17.52 -8.39
CA SER A 194 3.39 -18.02 -7.55
C SER A 194 3.03 -18.09 -6.06
N GLY A 195 1.77 -17.84 -5.71
CA GLY A 195 1.30 -17.78 -4.34
C GLY A 195 0.70 -19.08 -3.81
N PHE A 196 0.10 -18.94 -2.64
CA PHE A 196 -0.63 -19.98 -1.89
C PHE A 196 -2.11 -19.65 -1.78
N ASN A 197 -2.90 -20.55 -1.16
CA ASN A 197 -4.32 -20.30 -0.88
C ASN A 197 -4.58 -19.86 0.57
N SER A 198 -3.57 -19.96 1.43
CA SER A 198 -3.66 -19.50 2.82
C SER A 198 -2.30 -19.16 3.41
N ILE A 199 -2.30 -18.30 4.44
CA ILE A 199 -1.10 -17.97 5.22
C ILE A 199 -0.54 -19.22 5.91
N LYS A 200 -1.40 -20.10 6.41
CA LYS A 200 -0.99 -21.36 7.07
C LYS A 200 -0.28 -22.31 6.12
N GLU A 201 -0.70 -22.37 4.87
CA GLU A 201 -0.05 -23.20 3.85
C GLU A 201 1.37 -22.70 3.54
N CYS A 202 1.57 -21.39 3.48
CA CYS A 202 2.86 -20.78 3.21
C CYS A 202 3.84 -20.88 4.40
N TYR A 203 3.39 -20.52 5.62
CA TYR A 203 4.27 -20.42 6.79
C TYR A 203 4.19 -21.61 7.75
N GLN A 204 3.33 -22.58 7.49
CA GLN A 204 3.18 -23.80 8.27
C GLN A 204 3.08 -23.50 9.78
N ASP A 205 3.92 -24.13 10.62
CA ASP A 205 3.94 -23.91 12.07
C ASP A 205 4.45 -22.51 12.47
N MET A 206 5.20 -21.86 11.59
CA MET A 206 5.67 -20.49 11.79
C MET A 206 4.58 -19.43 11.61
N THR A 207 3.38 -19.81 11.16
CA THR A 207 2.20 -18.92 11.09
C THR A 207 1.90 -18.21 12.43
N ARG A 208 2.28 -18.79 13.56
CA ARG A 208 2.13 -18.17 14.90
C ARG A 208 2.92 -16.88 15.08
N HIS A 209 3.94 -16.65 14.27
CA HIS A 209 4.79 -15.45 14.29
C HIS A 209 4.37 -14.40 13.25
N ILE A 210 3.40 -14.74 12.39
CA ILE A 210 2.85 -13.81 11.41
C ILE A 210 1.62 -13.13 12.03
N HIS A 211 1.70 -11.81 12.23
CA HIS A 211 0.66 -11.01 12.87
C HIS A 211 -0.04 -10.05 11.91
N ALA A 212 0.59 -9.77 10.78
CA ALA A 212 0.07 -8.85 9.78
C ALA A 212 0.26 -9.37 8.36
N LEU A 213 -0.40 -8.73 7.43
CA LEU A 213 -0.11 -8.81 5.99
C LEU A 213 -0.31 -7.43 5.36
N GLU A 214 0.46 -7.17 4.32
CA GLU A 214 0.39 -5.91 3.60
C GLU A 214 -0.62 -5.99 2.46
N THR A 215 -1.53 -5.01 2.40
CA THR A 215 -2.50 -4.87 1.30
C THR A 215 -1.78 -4.56 0.00
N GLY A 216 -0.91 -3.56 0.01
CA GLY A 216 -0.23 -3.02 -1.16
C GLY A 216 -1.21 -2.46 -2.20
N LEU A 217 -0.69 -1.86 -3.27
CA LEU A 217 -1.48 -1.22 -4.32
C LEU A 217 -2.48 -2.11 -5.07
N SER A 218 -2.47 -3.40 -4.83
CA SER A 218 -3.29 -4.37 -5.57
C SER A 218 -4.55 -4.79 -4.82
N SER A 219 -4.64 -4.51 -3.52
CA SER A 219 -5.80 -4.84 -2.70
C SER A 219 -6.01 -3.81 -1.59
N ASP A 220 -7.22 -3.78 -1.06
CA ASP A 220 -7.62 -2.96 0.07
C ASP A 220 -8.22 -3.82 1.20
N PRO A 221 -8.52 -3.26 2.36
CA PRO A 221 -9.17 -3.99 3.43
C PRO A 221 -10.48 -4.66 3.03
N PRO A 222 -11.42 -4.04 2.29
CA PRO A 222 -12.64 -4.71 1.81
C PRO A 222 -12.41 -5.99 1.01
N MET A 223 -11.40 -6.03 0.14
CA MET A 223 -11.04 -7.25 -0.61
C MET A 223 -10.52 -8.34 0.34
N ASN A 224 -9.70 -7.98 1.32
CA ASN A 224 -9.14 -8.91 2.31
C ASN A 224 -10.20 -9.41 3.30
N TRP A 225 -11.19 -8.61 3.70
CA TRP A 225 -12.27 -9.01 4.59
C TRP A 225 -13.19 -10.10 4.02
N ARG A 226 -13.14 -10.32 2.73
CA ARG A 226 -13.84 -11.42 2.07
C ARG A 226 -13.30 -12.81 2.42
N LEU A 227 -12.13 -12.88 3.06
CA LEU A 227 -11.50 -14.12 3.51
C LEU A 227 -11.52 -14.19 5.04
N SER A 228 -12.40 -15.03 5.62
CA SER A 228 -12.54 -15.15 7.08
C SER A 228 -11.25 -15.57 7.78
N LYS A 229 -10.40 -16.33 7.08
CA LYS A 229 -9.10 -16.79 7.56
C LYS A 229 -8.11 -15.62 7.85
N LEU A 230 -8.38 -14.42 7.30
CA LEU A 230 -7.54 -13.24 7.49
C LEU A 230 -7.94 -12.39 8.69
N ASP A 231 -9.09 -12.62 9.33
CA ASP A 231 -9.59 -11.78 10.43
C ASP A 231 -8.61 -11.60 11.58
N LYS A 232 -7.82 -12.61 11.87
CA LYS A 232 -6.83 -12.59 12.95
C LYS A 232 -5.57 -11.78 12.64
N PHE A 233 -5.33 -11.44 11.39
CA PHE A 233 -4.16 -10.67 10.96
C PHE A 233 -4.50 -9.18 10.86
N THR A 234 -3.53 -8.36 11.19
CA THR A 234 -3.62 -6.92 10.98
C THR A 234 -3.29 -6.60 9.53
N LEU A 235 -4.16 -5.86 8.86
CA LEU A 235 -3.87 -5.32 7.54
C LEU A 235 -3.02 -4.06 7.72
N VAL A 236 -1.86 -4.02 7.07
CA VAL A 236 -0.98 -2.85 7.00
C VAL A 236 -0.87 -2.39 5.55
N SER A 237 -0.70 -1.10 5.37
CA SER A 237 -0.59 -0.47 4.05
C SER A 237 0.71 0.30 3.97
N ASN A 238 1.54 0.02 2.98
CA ASN A 238 2.80 0.71 2.75
C ASN A 238 3.02 0.89 1.25
N SER A 239 3.83 1.87 0.89
CA SER A 239 3.92 2.33 -0.50
C SER A 239 4.73 1.44 -1.44
N ASP A 240 5.59 0.57 -0.92
CA ASP A 240 6.59 -0.16 -1.73
C ASP A 240 7.34 0.80 -2.66
N SER A 241 7.77 1.95 -2.10
CA SER A 241 8.23 3.06 -2.91
C SER A 241 9.66 2.85 -3.43
N HIS A 242 9.81 2.97 -4.75
CA HIS A 242 11.09 2.98 -5.45
C HIS A 242 11.55 4.40 -5.81
N SER A 243 10.93 5.42 -5.22
CA SER A 243 11.22 6.83 -5.49
C SER A 243 10.78 7.71 -4.32
N PHE A 244 11.59 8.72 -3.99
CA PHE A 244 11.28 9.69 -2.93
C PHE A 244 10.17 10.67 -3.28
N TRP A 245 9.72 10.73 -4.55
CA TRP A 245 8.69 11.68 -4.96
C TRP A 245 7.35 11.43 -4.23
N PRO A 246 6.61 12.46 -3.80
CA PRO A 246 5.44 12.29 -2.95
C PRO A 246 4.24 11.60 -3.64
N TRP A 247 4.26 11.40 -4.95
CA TRP A 247 3.31 10.50 -5.63
C TRP A 247 3.69 9.01 -5.55
N ARG A 248 4.82 8.69 -4.88
CA ARG A 248 5.27 7.32 -4.61
C ARG A 248 5.44 7.09 -3.12
N LEU A 249 6.36 7.83 -2.47
CA LEU A 249 6.59 7.77 -1.02
C LEU A 249 5.31 8.15 -0.28
N GLY A 250 4.87 7.29 0.63
CA GLY A 250 3.67 7.50 1.40
C GLY A 250 2.38 7.58 0.59
N ARG A 251 2.30 6.98 -0.61
CA ARG A 251 1.03 6.86 -1.33
C ARG A 251 0.06 5.94 -0.60
N GLU A 252 0.59 5.01 0.17
CA GLU A 252 -0.06 4.16 1.15
C GLU A 252 0.67 4.28 2.48
N ALA A 253 -0.04 4.21 3.60
CA ALA A 253 0.54 4.42 4.92
C ALA A 253 -0.38 3.92 6.04
N ASN A 254 0.19 3.79 7.23
CA ASN A 254 -0.49 3.40 8.45
C ASN A 254 -0.64 4.61 9.38
N VAL A 255 -1.80 4.81 9.97
CA VAL A 255 -2.07 5.96 10.83
C VAL A 255 -2.30 5.50 12.26
N PHE A 256 -1.40 5.92 13.14
CA PHE A 256 -1.45 5.64 14.58
C PHE A 256 -1.74 6.92 15.36
N TYR A 257 -2.33 6.75 16.57
CA TYR A 257 -2.42 7.78 17.57
C TYR A 257 -1.67 7.32 18.82
N LEU A 258 -0.51 7.94 19.07
CA LEU A 258 0.45 7.56 20.11
C LEU A 258 0.87 8.78 20.92
N GLU A 259 1.32 8.60 22.16
CA GLU A 259 1.92 9.68 22.94
C GLU A 259 3.21 10.18 22.29
N LYS A 260 4.02 9.25 21.78
CA LYS A 260 5.20 9.51 20.94
C LYS A 260 5.42 8.36 19.97
N PRO A 261 6.03 8.60 18.78
CA PRO A 261 6.45 7.51 17.91
C PRO A 261 7.43 6.61 18.67
N SER A 262 7.22 5.30 18.65
CA SER A 262 8.21 4.35 19.15
C SER A 262 8.10 3.02 18.41
N TYR A 263 9.22 2.33 18.25
CA TYR A 263 9.28 1.00 17.65
C TYR A 263 8.30 0.05 18.35
N ARG A 264 8.40 -0.03 19.68
CA ARG A 264 7.63 -0.97 20.49
C ARG A 264 6.14 -0.71 20.43
N GLU A 265 5.72 0.56 20.51
CA GLU A 265 4.31 0.94 20.47
C GLU A 265 3.68 0.59 19.11
N ILE A 266 4.38 0.88 18.01
CA ILE A 266 3.91 0.61 16.64
C ILE A 266 3.84 -0.88 16.39
N VAL A 267 4.91 -1.62 16.67
CA VAL A 267 4.94 -3.08 16.46
C VAL A 267 3.89 -3.79 17.31
N ASN A 268 3.68 -3.35 18.56
CA ASN A 268 2.64 -3.92 19.41
C ASN A 268 1.23 -3.57 18.92
N ALA A 269 1.01 -2.32 18.47
CA ALA A 269 -0.29 -1.93 17.91
C ALA A 269 -0.65 -2.79 16.67
N ILE A 270 0.34 -3.12 15.84
CA ILE A 270 0.14 -4.02 14.71
C ILE A 270 -0.06 -5.46 15.20
N ARG A 271 0.79 -5.99 16.07
CA ARG A 271 0.71 -7.39 16.57
C ARG A 271 -0.62 -7.71 17.24
N LEU A 272 -1.12 -6.77 18.04
CA LEU A 272 -2.33 -6.93 18.84
C LEU A 272 -3.60 -6.46 18.14
N LYS A 273 -3.46 -5.90 16.93
CA LYS A 273 -4.56 -5.27 16.18
C LYS A 273 -5.27 -4.21 17.04
N ASP A 274 -4.47 -3.39 17.74
CA ASP A 274 -4.94 -2.41 18.72
C ASP A 274 -5.58 -1.21 18.02
N LYS A 275 -6.92 -1.22 17.93
CA LYS A 275 -7.73 -0.17 17.30
C LYS A 275 -7.67 1.18 18.04
N GLU A 276 -7.27 1.19 19.30
CA GLU A 276 -7.12 2.45 20.04
C GLU A 276 -5.86 3.20 19.60
N LYS A 277 -4.84 2.48 19.18
CA LYS A 277 -3.57 3.02 18.68
C LYS A 277 -3.47 3.03 17.16
N PHE A 278 -3.81 1.95 16.49
CA PHE A 278 -3.81 1.86 15.02
C PHE A 278 -5.22 2.22 14.50
N LYS A 279 -5.39 3.44 14.04
CA LYS A 279 -6.72 3.98 13.73
C LYS A 279 -7.23 3.62 12.35
N PHE A 280 -6.39 3.77 11.32
CA PHE A 280 -6.77 3.44 9.95
C PHE A 280 -5.54 3.31 9.05
N THR A 281 -5.74 2.71 7.87
CA THR A 281 -4.76 2.72 6.77
C THR A 281 -5.16 3.74 5.72
N ILE A 282 -4.15 4.30 5.04
CA ILE A 282 -4.31 5.08 3.82
C ILE A 282 -4.01 4.13 2.66
N GLU A 283 -5.00 3.92 1.82
CA GLU A 283 -4.97 2.97 0.72
C GLU A 283 -5.14 3.69 -0.62
N THR A 284 -4.60 3.13 -1.68
CA THR A 284 -5.00 3.47 -3.04
C THR A 284 -6.12 2.54 -3.47
N ASP A 285 -7.18 3.05 -4.12
CA ASP A 285 -8.22 2.18 -4.69
C ASP A 285 -7.58 1.10 -5.59
N PRO A 286 -7.77 -0.20 -5.30
CA PRO A 286 -7.13 -1.30 -6.03
C PRO A 286 -7.43 -1.29 -7.53
N SER A 287 -8.55 -0.71 -7.95
CA SER A 287 -8.90 -0.55 -9.37
C SER A 287 -7.87 0.32 -10.11
N TYR A 288 -7.16 1.21 -9.41
CA TYR A 288 -6.06 1.99 -9.97
C TYR A 288 -4.84 1.11 -10.29
N GLY A 289 -4.70 -0.03 -9.61
CA GLY A 289 -3.61 -0.99 -9.80
C GLY A 289 -3.61 -1.64 -11.19
N LYS A 290 -2.42 -1.83 -11.76
CA LYS A 290 -2.22 -2.35 -13.12
C LYS A 290 -2.59 -3.83 -13.34
N TYR A 291 -3.06 -4.53 -12.32
CA TYR A 291 -3.45 -5.94 -12.37
C TYR A 291 -4.81 -6.20 -11.70
N HIS A 292 -5.66 -5.19 -11.57
CA HIS A 292 -6.93 -5.33 -10.88
C HIS A 292 -7.87 -6.29 -11.61
N TRP A 293 -8.16 -6.01 -12.88
CA TRP A 293 -9.01 -6.88 -13.72
C TRP A 293 -8.19 -7.91 -14.49
N THR A 294 -8.84 -9.00 -14.83
CA THR A 294 -8.30 -10.03 -15.73
C THR A 294 -8.26 -9.48 -17.16
N GLY A 295 -7.14 -9.66 -17.86
CA GLY A 295 -7.05 -9.06 -19.20
C GLY A 295 -5.90 -9.52 -20.07
N HIS A 296 -5.83 -8.93 -21.27
CA HIS A 296 -4.76 -9.10 -22.23
C HIS A 296 -4.47 -7.78 -22.94
N ARG A 297 -3.43 -7.05 -22.49
CA ARG A 297 -3.12 -5.69 -22.94
C ARG A 297 -2.88 -5.59 -24.46
N ASN A 298 -2.25 -6.61 -25.08
CA ASN A 298 -1.93 -6.59 -26.51
C ASN A 298 -3.19 -6.70 -27.41
N CYS A 299 -4.29 -7.21 -26.85
CA CYS A 299 -5.59 -7.28 -27.53
C CYS A 299 -6.58 -6.27 -26.96
N HIS A 300 -6.13 -5.47 -25.99
CA HIS A 300 -6.97 -4.50 -25.32
C HIS A 300 -8.22 -5.10 -24.65
N VAL A 301 -8.11 -6.27 -24.11
CA VAL A 301 -9.18 -6.99 -23.42
C VAL A 301 -9.04 -6.78 -21.91
N ALA A 302 -10.06 -6.23 -21.28
CA ALA A 302 -10.19 -6.10 -19.83
C ALA A 302 -11.57 -6.62 -19.42
N LEU A 303 -11.61 -7.58 -18.49
CA LEU A 303 -12.82 -8.30 -18.13
C LEU A 303 -12.98 -8.32 -16.60
N SER A 304 -14.23 -8.22 -16.15
CA SER A 304 -14.58 -8.53 -14.76
C SER A 304 -14.22 -10.00 -14.42
N SER A 305 -14.09 -10.32 -13.14
CA SER A 305 -13.85 -11.70 -12.70
C SER A 305 -14.88 -12.68 -13.28
N GLN A 306 -16.16 -12.32 -13.27
CA GLN A 306 -17.24 -13.17 -13.76
C GLN A 306 -17.16 -13.44 -15.27
N ASP A 307 -16.87 -12.41 -16.06
CA ASP A 307 -16.80 -12.55 -17.53
C ASP A 307 -15.53 -13.30 -17.94
N ALA A 308 -14.42 -13.09 -17.27
CA ALA A 308 -13.19 -13.85 -17.49
C ALA A 308 -13.39 -15.34 -17.21
N ILE A 309 -14.07 -15.69 -16.11
CA ILE A 309 -14.39 -17.09 -15.75
C ILE A 309 -15.31 -17.74 -16.80
N LYS A 310 -16.38 -17.04 -17.26
CA LYS A 310 -17.27 -17.53 -18.34
C LYS A 310 -16.51 -17.85 -19.63
N LEU A 311 -15.47 -17.07 -19.94
CA LEU A 311 -14.60 -17.29 -21.11
C LEU A 311 -13.47 -18.31 -20.84
N GLY A 312 -13.47 -18.99 -19.71
CA GLY A 312 -12.42 -19.96 -19.34
C GLY A 312 -11.02 -19.33 -19.21
N ASN A 313 -10.94 -18.03 -18.88
CA ASN A 313 -9.70 -17.25 -18.83
C ASN A 313 -8.90 -17.24 -20.16
N VAL A 314 -9.61 -17.29 -21.29
CA VAL A 314 -9.04 -17.25 -22.64
C VAL A 314 -9.43 -15.95 -23.32
N CYS A 315 -8.45 -15.28 -23.91
CA CYS A 315 -8.67 -14.04 -24.65
C CYS A 315 -9.62 -14.28 -25.85
N PRO A 316 -10.75 -13.59 -25.94
CA PRO A 316 -11.71 -13.79 -27.03
C PRO A 316 -11.13 -13.40 -28.41
N VAL A 317 -10.15 -12.51 -28.44
CA VAL A 317 -9.51 -12.03 -29.67
C VAL A 317 -8.43 -13.00 -30.20
N CYS A 318 -7.42 -13.33 -29.38
CA CYS A 318 -6.26 -14.09 -29.83
C CYS A 318 -6.18 -15.53 -29.29
N ARG A 319 -7.13 -15.94 -28.46
CA ARG A 319 -7.24 -17.28 -27.85
C ARG A 319 -6.09 -17.66 -26.90
N ARG A 320 -5.23 -16.74 -26.53
CA ARG A 320 -4.20 -16.94 -25.49
C ARG A 320 -4.82 -16.82 -24.09
N LYS A 321 -4.14 -17.40 -23.07
CA LYS A 321 -4.52 -17.21 -21.67
C LYS A 321 -4.51 -15.71 -21.30
N LEU A 322 -5.52 -15.29 -20.56
CA LEU A 322 -5.56 -13.97 -19.95
C LEU A 322 -4.62 -13.92 -18.75
N THR A 323 -4.06 -12.74 -18.47
CA THR A 323 -3.42 -12.46 -17.20
C THR A 323 -4.51 -12.31 -16.15
N LYS A 324 -4.55 -13.25 -15.19
CA LYS A 324 -5.55 -13.26 -14.12
C LYS A 324 -5.36 -12.03 -13.24
N GLY A 325 -6.42 -11.26 -13.06
CA GLY A 325 -6.46 -10.10 -12.20
C GLY A 325 -6.66 -10.44 -10.73
N VAL A 326 -6.34 -9.48 -9.88
CA VAL A 326 -6.44 -9.63 -8.42
C VAL A 326 -7.89 -9.79 -7.98
N GLU A 327 -8.83 -9.05 -8.57
CA GLU A 327 -10.26 -9.20 -8.29
C GLU A 327 -10.73 -10.65 -8.47
N GLN A 328 -10.33 -11.29 -9.57
CA GLN A 328 -10.67 -12.70 -9.82
C GLN A 328 -10.01 -13.63 -8.79
N ARG A 329 -8.76 -13.36 -8.41
CA ARG A 329 -8.08 -14.18 -7.43
C ARG A 329 -8.70 -14.09 -6.04
N VAL A 330 -9.14 -12.90 -5.64
CA VAL A 330 -9.93 -12.69 -4.41
C VAL A 330 -11.25 -13.47 -4.49
N GLU A 331 -11.98 -13.39 -5.63
CA GLU A 331 -13.23 -14.12 -5.83
C GLU A 331 -13.05 -15.64 -5.68
N GLU A 332 -11.95 -16.19 -6.18
CA GLU A 332 -11.62 -17.62 -6.07
C GLU A 332 -11.35 -18.09 -4.63
N LEU A 333 -10.85 -17.21 -3.76
CA LEU A 333 -10.47 -17.55 -2.38
C LEU A 333 -11.50 -17.08 -1.33
N ALA A 334 -12.42 -16.21 -1.72
CA ALA A 334 -13.40 -15.59 -0.82
C ALA A 334 -14.41 -16.62 -0.29
N ASP A 335 -14.69 -16.51 1.01
CA ASP A 335 -15.73 -17.26 1.71
C ASP A 335 -16.84 -16.35 2.26
N ARG A 336 -16.79 -15.05 1.91
CA ARG A 336 -17.74 -14.00 2.32
C ARG A 336 -18.13 -13.11 1.13
N PRO A 337 -19.35 -12.53 1.15
CA PRO A 337 -19.78 -11.62 0.11
C PRO A 337 -18.99 -10.31 0.12
N ALA A 338 -18.97 -9.60 -1.01
CA ALA A 338 -18.49 -8.23 -1.08
C ALA A 338 -19.30 -7.32 -0.13
N GLY A 339 -18.63 -6.33 0.47
CA GLY A 339 -19.22 -5.42 1.45
C GLY A 339 -19.26 -5.94 2.89
N PHE A 340 -18.82 -7.17 3.16
CA PHE A 340 -18.65 -7.65 4.53
C PHE A 340 -17.51 -6.92 5.24
N LYS A 341 -17.72 -6.45 6.49
CA LYS A 341 -16.70 -5.85 7.35
C LYS A 341 -16.62 -6.62 8.67
N PRO A 342 -15.45 -7.16 9.04
CA PRO A 342 -15.26 -7.80 10.33
C PRO A 342 -15.47 -6.80 11.48
N LYS A 343 -15.98 -7.28 12.61
CA LYS A 343 -16.25 -6.42 13.80
C LYS A 343 -14.99 -5.73 14.32
N ASP A 344 -13.85 -6.43 14.26
CA ASP A 344 -12.56 -5.96 14.77
C ASP A 344 -11.67 -5.38 13.66
N ALA A 345 -12.24 -5.03 12.50
CA ALA A 345 -11.50 -4.40 11.42
C ALA A 345 -10.92 -3.03 11.82
N ILE A 346 -9.68 -2.77 11.47
CA ILE A 346 -9.10 -1.43 11.45
C ILE A 346 -9.69 -0.72 10.24
N ASP A 347 -10.03 0.57 10.39
CA ASP A 347 -10.60 1.36 9.31
C ASP A 347 -9.57 1.72 8.23
N PHE A 348 -10.04 2.27 7.13
CA PHE A 348 -9.19 2.73 6.04
C PHE A 348 -9.81 3.94 5.33
N VAL A 349 -8.98 4.65 4.56
CA VAL A 349 -9.42 5.71 3.64
C VAL A 349 -8.74 5.51 2.29
N HIS A 350 -9.49 5.67 1.19
CA HIS A 350 -8.89 5.74 -0.12
C HIS A 350 -8.40 7.16 -0.41
N LEU A 351 -7.14 7.29 -0.80
CA LEU A 351 -6.56 8.57 -1.23
C LEU A 351 -5.77 8.40 -2.54
N LEU A 352 -5.68 9.48 -3.26
CA LEU A 352 -4.72 9.66 -4.36
C LEU A 352 -3.66 10.68 -3.93
N PRO A 353 -2.39 10.54 -4.36
CA PRO A 353 -1.38 11.57 -4.14
C PRO A 353 -1.84 12.94 -4.63
N LEU A 354 -1.61 13.99 -3.84
CA LEU A 354 -2.08 15.33 -4.15
C LEU A 354 -1.69 15.82 -5.55
N SER A 355 -0.47 15.51 -5.98
CA SER A 355 0.01 15.88 -7.32
C SER A 355 -0.76 15.15 -8.44
N GLU A 356 -1.23 13.91 -8.22
CA GLU A 356 -2.08 13.18 -9.16
C GLU A 356 -3.50 13.75 -9.18
N VAL A 357 -4.04 14.17 -8.04
CA VAL A 357 -5.33 14.87 -7.95
C VAL A 357 -5.30 16.19 -8.72
N ILE A 358 -4.24 16.99 -8.51
CA ILE A 358 -4.06 18.26 -9.22
C ILE A 358 -3.91 18.03 -10.73
N ALA A 359 -3.08 17.06 -11.13
CA ALA A 359 -2.87 16.72 -12.54
C ALA A 359 -4.20 16.32 -13.23
N THR A 360 -4.99 15.48 -12.56
CA THR A 360 -6.31 15.05 -13.05
C THR A 360 -7.28 16.23 -13.16
N ALA A 361 -7.32 17.11 -12.15
CA ALA A 361 -8.19 18.31 -12.17
C ALA A 361 -7.84 19.29 -13.29
N LEU A 362 -6.53 19.41 -13.59
CA LEU A 362 -6.02 20.24 -14.69
C LEU A 362 -6.08 19.54 -16.06
N ASN A 363 -6.46 18.25 -16.11
CA ASN A 363 -6.43 17.42 -17.32
C ASN A 363 -5.04 17.38 -17.99
N VAL A 364 -3.98 17.23 -17.19
CA VAL A 364 -2.59 17.05 -17.66
C VAL A 364 -2.12 15.62 -17.42
N ASN A 365 -1.27 15.12 -18.32
CA ASN A 365 -0.89 13.70 -18.37
C ASN A 365 0.15 13.27 -17.33
N SER A 366 0.73 14.20 -16.58
CA SER A 366 1.81 13.87 -15.63
C SER A 366 1.74 14.72 -14.36
N PRO A 367 1.90 14.10 -13.18
CA PRO A 367 1.98 14.82 -11.91
C PRO A 367 3.30 15.60 -11.74
N SER A 368 4.28 15.42 -12.64
CA SER A 368 5.61 16.04 -12.55
C SER A 368 5.76 17.35 -13.32
N VAL A 369 4.70 17.83 -14.00
CA VAL A 369 4.78 19.10 -14.74
C VAL A 369 4.85 20.32 -13.81
N GLN A 370 5.53 21.36 -14.21
CA GLN A 370 5.77 22.56 -13.39
C GLN A 370 4.48 23.20 -12.87
N GLN A 371 3.43 23.22 -13.68
CA GLN A 371 2.12 23.76 -13.27
C GLN A 371 1.53 23.02 -12.07
N VAL A 372 1.62 21.69 -12.06
CA VAL A 372 1.18 20.86 -10.92
C VAL A 372 2.02 21.16 -9.68
N TRP A 373 3.35 21.24 -9.83
CA TRP A 373 4.25 21.54 -8.73
C TRP A 373 4.06 22.92 -8.11
N ASN A 374 3.76 23.92 -8.91
CA ASN A 374 3.49 25.28 -8.41
C ASN A 374 2.27 25.30 -7.49
N ILE A 375 1.23 24.54 -7.83
CA ILE A 375 0.02 24.42 -7.00
C ILE A 375 0.28 23.54 -5.78
N TYR A 376 0.93 22.40 -5.99
CA TYR A 376 1.33 21.47 -4.93
C TYR A 376 2.11 22.18 -3.82
N ASN A 377 3.17 22.93 -4.18
CA ASN A 377 4.00 23.63 -3.22
C ASN A 377 3.22 24.70 -2.45
N ARG A 378 2.38 25.50 -3.11
CA ARG A 378 1.54 26.49 -2.43
C ARG A 378 0.60 25.86 -1.40
N LEU A 379 -0.01 24.72 -1.74
CA LEU A 379 -0.89 24.00 -0.82
C LEU A 379 -0.10 23.41 0.36
N THR A 380 0.99 22.70 0.10
CA THR A 380 1.79 22.07 1.15
C THR A 380 2.49 23.10 2.05
N GLU A 381 2.94 24.24 1.54
CA GLU A 381 3.46 25.34 2.32
C GLU A 381 2.37 25.95 3.23
N LYS A 382 1.18 26.18 2.70
CA LYS A 382 0.07 26.78 3.47
C LYS A 382 -0.45 25.86 4.58
N PHE A 383 -0.58 24.56 4.30
CA PHE A 383 -1.17 23.60 5.23
C PHE A 383 -0.13 22.71 5.93
N GLY A 384 1.17 22.94 5.69
CA GLY A 384 2.28 22.28 6.36
C GLY A 384 2.79 21.00 5.66
N ASN A 385 1.90 20.18 5.09
CA ASN A 385 2.27 18.97 4.35
C ASN A 385 1.10 18.45 3.50
N GLU A 386 1.36 17.44 2.65
CA GLU A 386 0.37 16.86 1.74
C GLU A 386 -0.80 16.20 2.48
N TYR A 387 -0.53 15.42 3.55
CA TYR A 387 -1.61 14.75 4.28
C TYR A 387 -2.55 15.72 4.99
N ASN A 388 -2.05 16.85 5.49
CA ASN A 388 -2.92 17.89 6.03
C ASN A 388 -3.85 18.47 4.95
N VAL A 389 -3.35 18.63 3.72
CA VAL A 389 -4.19 19.05 2.58
C VAL A 389 -5.24 18.00 2.28
N LEU A 390 -4.83 16.72 2.16
CA LEU A 390 -5.73 15.65 1.76
C LEU A 390 -6.77 15.27 2.83
N LEU A 391 -6.38 15.26 4.11
CA LEU A 391 -7.21 14.75 5.20
C LEU A 391 -7.96 15.86 5.96
N ASP A 392 -7.35 17.04 6.17
CA ASP A 392 -7.80 17.98 7.19
C ASP A 392 -8.29 19.34 6.61
N ALA A 393 -7.63 19.87 5.58
CA ALA A 393 -7.91 21.22 5.07
C ALA A 393 -9.35 21.35 4.55
N SER A 394 -10.05 22.43 4.95
CA SER A 394 -11.40 22.68 4.44
C SER A 394 -11.38 23.16 2.97
N LYS A 395 -12.48 22.91 2.25
CA LYS A 395 -12.61 23.36 0.84
C LYS A 395 -12.43 24.86 0.73
N GLU A 396 -13.04 25.61 1.65
CA GLU A 396 -13.00 27.08 1.69
C GLU A 396 -11.55 27.57 1.85
N ALA A 397 -10.81 26.98 2.82
CA ALA A 397 -9.42 27.35 3.05
C ALA A 397 -8.51 27.04 1.84
N MET A 398 -8.75 25.90 1.17
CA MET A 398 -8.02 25.53 -0.05
C MET A 398 -8.35 26.46 -1.23
N SER A 399 -9.61 26.89 -1.39
CA SER A 399 -10.04 27.80 -2.47
C SER A 399 -9.41 29.18 -2.37
N HIS A 400 -8.90 29.60 -1.19
CA HIS A 400 -8.08 30.81 -1.06
C HIS A 400 -6.62 30.65 -1.54
N VAL A 401 -6.18 29.42 -1.79
CA VAL A 401 -4.79 29.09 -2.16
C VAL A 401 -4.70 28.63 -3.63
N THR A 402 -5.75 27.98 -4.12
CA THR A 402 -5.81 27.39 -5.46
C THR A 402 -7.18 27.59 -6.08
N ASP A 403 -7.34 27.11 -7.34
CA ASP A 403 -8.62 27.11 -8.04
C ASP A 403 -9.68 26.25 -7.32
N GLU A 404 -10.93 26.72 -7.29
CA GLU A 404 -12.04 26.03 -6.65
C GLU A 404 -12.25 24.60 -7.18
N LYS A 405 -11.99 24.38 -8.47
CA LYS A 405 -12.06 23.05 -9.09
C LYS A 405 -11.04 22.08 -8.48
N ILE A 406 -9.83 22.55 -8.16
CA ILE A 406 -8.81 21.73 -7.52
C ILE A 406 -9.19 21.46 -6.06
N ALA A 407 -9.68 22.46 -5.32
CA ALA A 407 -10.19 22.28 -3.97
C ALA A 407 -11.34 21.24 -3.92
N GLU A 408 -12.28 21.33 -4.86
CA GLU A 408 -13.38 20.34 -5.02
C GLU A 408 -12.84 18.94 -5.35
N ALA A 409 -11.83 18.84 -6.23
CA ALA A 409 -11.20 17.55 -6.56
C ALA A 409 -10.62 16.86 -5.33
N ILE A 410 -9.91 17.61 -4.48
CA ILE A 410 -9.32 17.11 -3.24
C ILE A 410 -10.42 16.60 -2.28
N VAL A 411 -11.51 17.37 -2.13
CA VAL A 411 -12.63 16.97 -1.26
C VAL A 411 -13.31 15.71 -1.82
N ARG A 412 -13.51 15.59 -3.13
CA ARG A 412 -14.10 14.39 -3.75
C ARG A 412 -13.25 13.15 -3.51
N VAL A 413 -11.94 13.24 -3.61
CA VAL A 413 -11.01 12.13 -3.29
C VAL A 413 -11.13 11.78 -1.81
N ARG A 414 -11.06 12.77 -0.90
CA ARG A 414 -11.21 12.56 0.56
C ARG A 414 -12.52 11.86 0.95
N GLU A 415 -13.60 12.16 0.26
CA GLU A 415 -14.93 11.62 0.52
C GLU A 415 -15.27 10.36 -0.30
N ASP A 416 -14.25 9.79 -0.97
CA ASP A 416 -14.37 8.61 -1.86
C ASP A 416 -15.48 8.78 -2.93
N ARG A 417 -15.65 10.02 -3.42
CA ARG A 417 -16.64 10.40 -4.45
C ARG A 417 -16.02 10.47 -5.84
N ILE A 418 -15.17 9.49 -6.13
CA ILE A 418 -14.52 9.33 -7.43
C ILE A 418 -14.85 7.95 -8.02
N LYS A 419 -14.59 7.79 -9.30
CA LYS A 419 -14.65 6.50 -9.99
C LYS A 419 -13.27 6.18 -10.54
N VAL A 420 -12.93 4.91 -10.64
CA VAL A 420 -11.70 4.47 -11.29
C VAL A 420 -12.04 3.51 -12.42
N VAL A 421 -11.52 3.77 -13.62
CA VAL A 421 -11.52 2.76 -14.68
C VAL A 421 -10.48 1.71 -14.33
N PRO A 422 -10.86 0.42 -14.16
CA PRO A 422 -9.93 -0.59 -13.65
C PRO A 422 -8.73 -0.82 -14.55
N GLY A 423 -7.56 -0.97 -13.92
CA GLY A 423 -6.36 -1.41 -14.62
C GLY A 423 -6.36 -2.92 -14.88
N TYR A 424 -5.54 -3.37 -15.85
CA TYR A 424 -5.46 -4.77 -16.24
C TYR A 424 -4.13 -5.08 -16.94
N ASP A 425 -3.60 -6.26 -16.78
CA ASP A 425 -2.44 -6.81 -17.52
C ASP A 425 -1.28 -5.82 -17.73
N GLY A 426 -0.89 -5.09 -16.68
CA GLY A 426 0.18 -4.11 -16.72
C GLY A 426 -0.22 -2.69 -17.14
N VAL A 427 -1.50 -2.44 -17.43
CA VAL A 427 -2.09 -1.13 -17.70
C VAL A 427 -2.67 -0.57 -16.42
N TYR A 428 -2.25 0.61 -15.99
CA TYR A 428 -2.80 1.27 -14.80
C TYR A 428 -4.25 1.70 -15.01
N GLY A 429 -5.05 1.63 -13.94
CA GLY A 429 -6.36 2.24 -13.87
C GLY A 429 -6.30 3.77 -13.99
N GLN A 430 -7.44 4.42 -14.21
CA GLN A 430 -7.50 5.87 -14.31
C GLN A 430 -8.60 6.44 -13.42
N PRO A 431 -8.27 7.41 -12.55
CA PRO A 431 -9.26 8.08 -11.73
C PRO A 431 -10.10 9.04 -12.57
N ILE A 432 -11.40 9.07 -12.30
CA ILE A 432 -12.36 10.02 -12.85
C ILE A 432 -12.91 10.82 -11.67
N ILE A 433 -12.38 12.03 -11.46
CA ILE A 433 -12.77 12.90 -10.35
C ILE A 433 -14.00 13.74 -10.71
N PHE A 434 -14.12 14.16 -11.96
CA PHE A 434 -15.24 14.97 -12.51
C PHE A 434 -15.89 14.23 -13.66
N ASP A 435 -17.17 14.21 -13.58
CA ASP A 435 -18.27 13.86 -14.46
C ASP A 435 -18.15 12.91 -15.69
N GLU A 436 -19.36 12.43 -16.06
CA GLU A 436 -19.67 11.38 -17.04
C GLU A 436 -19.30 11.71 -18.50
N SER A 437 -19.23 12.97 -18.89
CA SER A 437 -18.78 13.37 -20.22
C SER A 437 -17.29 13.11 -20.51
N ALA A 438 -16.47 13.04 -19.46
CA ALA A 438 -15.07 12.57 -19.55
C ALA A 438 -15.00 11.05 -19.79
N LYS A 439 -16.04 10.31 -19.39
CA LYS A 439 -16.18 8.86 -19.59
C LYS A 439 -16.18 8.47 -21.07
N GLU A 440 -16.88 9.20 -21.89
CA GLU A 440 -16.94 8.92 -23.34
C GLU A 440 -15.63 9.20 -24.06
N LYS A 441 -14.88 10.23 -23.67
CA LYS A 441 -13.55 10.53 -24.23
C LYS A 441 -12.48 9.55 -23.78
N LEU A 442 -12.49 9.10 -22.53
CA LEU A 442 -11.55 8.12 -22.01
C LEU A 442 -11.85 6.70 -22.47
N VAL A 443 -13.12 6.35 -22.63
CA VAL A 443 -13.58 5.07 -23.19
C VAL A 443 -13.37 5.02 -24.71
N SER A 444 -13.47 6.13 -25.43
CA SER A 444 -13.17 6.16 -26.87
C SER A 444 -11.66 6.18 -27.20
N GLN A 445 -10.82 6.60 -26.27
CA GLN A 445 -9.35 6.50 -26.38
C GLN A 445 -8.79 5.21 -25.78
N ARG A 446 -9.52 4.54 -24.92
CA ARG A 446 -9.26 3.20 -24.41
C ARG A 446 -10.30 2.27 -24.99
N VAL A 447 -9.75 1.27 -25.53
CA VAL A 447 -10.41 0.05 -25.87
C VAL A 447 -11.68 -0.15 -25.07
N GLN A 448 -12.78 -0.32 -25.81
CA GLN A 448 -14.05 -0.81 -25.31
C GLN A 448 -13.82 -1.84 -24.20
N GLN A 449 -14.31 -1.56 -23.00
CA GLN A 449 -14.57 -2.62 -22.02
C GLN A 449 -15.58 -3.55 -22.71
N LEU A 450 -15.03 -4.62 -23.27
CA LEU A 450 -15.84 -5.54 -24.06
C LEU A 450 -16.72 -6.33 -23.09
N ASN A 451 -18.01 -6.21 -23.24
CA ASN A 451 -18.96 -7.10 -22.59
C ASN A 451 -19.04 -8.42 -23.35
N LEU A 452 -19.46 -9.49 -22.69
CA LEU A 452 -19.61 -10.82 -23.31
C LEU A 452 -20.52 -10.76 -24.57
N THR A 453 -21.48 -9.82 -24.61
CA THR A 453 -22.38 -9.55 -25.74
C THR A 453 -21.65 -9.05 -26.98
N ASP A 454 -20.43 -8.49 -26.85
CA ASP A 454 -19.64 -8.02 -27.99
C ASP A 454 -18.97 -9.15 -28.76
N PHE A 455 -19.05 -10.39 -28.24
CA PHE A 455 -18.46 -11.61 -28.82
C PHE A 455 -19.48 -12.70 -29.15
N MET A 456 -20.77 -12.46 -28.90
CA MET A 456 -21.89 -13.33 -29.30
C MET A 456 -22.48 -12.86 -30.61
#